data_18e1b92b9886433541ae377fb1d001d2
#
_entry.id   18e1b92b9886433541ae377fb1d001d2
#
_cell.length_a   1.000
_cell.length_b   1.000
_cell.length_c   1.000
_cell.angle_alpha   90.00
_cell.angle_beta   90.00
_cell.angle_gamma   90.00
#
_symmetry.space_group_name_H-M   'P 1'
#
loop_
_entity.id
_entity.type
_entity.pdbx_description
1 polymer ?
#
loop_
_entity_poly.entity_id
_entity_poly.type
_entity_poly.pdbx_seq_one_letter_code
_entity_poly.pdbx_strand_id
1 'polypeptide(L)'
;MKALRFFTVVCICALLVTGTVYAKGLRGQFGLGFSSQLSPNDMNSVSGKYWLNNELGFQGIFGFEFSDDVNEYDLGGKVMFKIADEENMYVAAIGGLGLAHVDPDVGNSDTGWWVSAGVGIEYFFSGLPNLGFSTEIGLQLTDYRNNTSFSTAADTFVSAGIHYYFGGPKVSKSVE
;
A
#
# COMPACT_ATOMS: atom_id res chain seq x y z
N MET A 1 -21.00 17.33 16.97
CA MET A 1 -20.43 16.72 18.19
C MET A 1 -19.81 15.34 18.00
N LYS A 2 -20.32 14.47 17.12
CA LYS A 2 -19.72 13.13 16.87
C LYS A 2 -18.37 13.20 16.13
N ALA A 3 -18.23 14.08 15.15
CA ALA A 3 -16.98 14.28 14.39
C ALA A 3 -15.82 14.81 15.26
N LEU A 4 -16.12 15.70 16.23
CA LEU A 4 -15.11 16.24 17.14
C LEU A 4 -14.55 15.16 18.08
N ARG A 5 -15.39 14.22 18.53
CA ARG A 5 -14.96 13.10 19.38
C ARG A 5 -14.09 12.12 18.62
N PHE A 6 -14.39 11.88 17.36
CA PHE A 6 -13.56 10.99 16.50
C PHE A 6 -12.16 11.60 16.27
N PHE A 7 -12.10 12.91 15.99
CA PHE A 7 -10.81 13.62 15.80
C PHE A 7 -9.97 13.61 17.08
N THR A 8 -10.60 13.77 18.25
CA THR A 8 -9.90 13.73 19.55
C THR A 8 -9.31 12.35 19.86
N VAL A 9 -10.02 11.26 19.54
CA VAL A 9 -9.51 9.89 19.73
C VAL A 9 -8.31 9.60 18.82
N VAL A 10 -8.36 10.02 17.55
CA VAL A 10 -7.26 9.86 16.61
C VAL A 10 -6.01 10.64 17.05
N CYS A 11 -6.19 11.88 17.55
CA CYS A 11 -5.08 12.67 18.07
C CYS A 11 -4.47 12.09 19.36
N ILE A 12 -5.27 11.50 20.24
CA ILE A 12 -4.79 10.87 21.48
C ILE A 12 -4.00 9.58 21.17
N CYS A 13 -4.44 8.78 20.20
CA CYS A 13 -3.70 7.60 19.75
C CYS A 13 -2.33 7.97 19.12
N ALA A 14 -2.24 9.10 18.44
CA ALA A 14 -0.99 9.59 17.85
C ALA A 14 0.04 10.10 18.90
N LEU A 15 -0.39 10.45 20.11
CA LEU A 15 0.46 11.02 21.17
C LEU A 15 1.06 9.98 22.13
N LEU A 16 0.69 8.70 22.03
CA LEU A 16 1.11 7.67 22.99
C LEU A 16 2.36 6.88 22.59
N VAL A 17 3.03 7.26 21.49
CA VAL A 17 4.23 6.53 21.02
C VAL A 17 5.48 7.40 21.16
N THR A 18 5.97 7.57 22.39
CA THR A 18 7.31 8.12 22.66
C THR A 18 8.23 7.04 23.24
N GLY A 19 8.66 6.12 22.39
CA GLY A 19 9.73 5.18 22.69
C GLY A 19 10.99 5.57 21.92
N THR A 20 12.18 5.33 22.47
CA THR A 20 13.45 5.49 21.76
C THR A 20 13.52 4.48 20.60
N VAL A 21 13.46 4.99 19.39
CA VAL A 21 13.21 4.23 18.19
C VAL A 21 14.52 3.90 17.48
N TYR A 22 14.81 2.62 17.34
CA TYR A 22 15.71 2.14 16.30
C TYR A 22 14.88 1.83 15.05
N ALA A 23 14.80 2.79 14.16
CA ALA A 23 14.11 2.63 12.89
C ALA A 23 14.65 1.43 12.11
N LYS A 24 13.76 0.58 11.59
CA LYS A 24 14.16 -0.52 10.71
C LYS A 24 14.74 0.06 9.41
N GLY A 25 16.05 -0.12 9.19
CA GLY A 25 16.70 0.25 7.93
C GLY A 25 16.18 -0.62 6.78
N LEU A 26 15.40 -0.02 5.87
CA LEU A 26 14.85 -0.71 4.70
C LEU A 26 15.70 -0.51 3.44
N ARG A 27 16.75 0.29 3.49
CA ARG A 27 17.61 0.58 2.34
C ARG A 27 18.11 -0.67 1.64
N GLY A 28 17.88 -0.76 0.33
CA GLY A 28 18.29 -1.87 -0.51
C GLY A 28 17.50 -3.16 -0.29
N GLN A 29 16.43 -3.12 0.51
CA GLN A 29 15.58 -4.29 0.70
C GLN A 29 14.55 -4.39 -0.42
N PHE A 30 14.32 -5.62 -0.86
CA PHE A 30 13.25 -5.98 -1.78
C PHE A 30 12.18 -6.76 -1.02
N GLY A 31 10.94 -6.30 -1.08
CA GLY A 31 9.76 -6.97 -0.53
C GLY A 31 8.94 -7.61 -1.64
N LEU A 32 8.54 -8.85 -1.47
CA LEU A 32 7.60 -9.53 -2.36
C LEU A 32 6.37 -9.94 -1.54
N GLY A 33 5.19 -9.76 -2.12
CA GLY A 33 3.97 -10.06 -1.39
C GLY A 33 2.71 -9.84 -2.19
N PHE A 34 1.65 -9.60 -1.46
CA PHE A 34 0.32 -9.39 -2.00
C PHE A 34 -0.24 -8.06 -1.48
N SER A 35 -1.03 -7.42 -2.30
CA SER A 35 -1.80 -6.23 -1.96
C SER A 35 -3.24 -6.41 -2.45
N SER A 36 -4.21 -6.09 -1.61
CA SER A 36 -5.62 -6.14 -1.94
C SER A 36 -6.25 -4.78 -1.66
N GLN A 37 -7.02 -4.28 -2.58
CA GLN A 37 -7.90 -3.14 -2.31
C GLN A 37 -9.15 -3.67 -1.60
N LEU A 38 -9.58 -3.01 -0.54
CA LEU A 38 -10.76 -3.40 0.23
C LEU A 38 -12.02 -2.66 -0.26
N SER A 39 -12.31 -2.74 -1.55
CA SER A 39 -13.41 -2.06 -2.24
C SER A 39 -14.25 -3.07 -3.04
N PRO A 40 -15.50 -2.74 -3.44
CA PRO A 40 -16.39 -3.65 -4.15
C PRO A 40 -15.89 -4.18 -5.50
N ASN A 41 -14.83 -3.62 -6.04
CA ASN A 41 -14.15 -4.11 -7.25
C ASN A 41 -12.73 -4.60 -6.89
N ASP A 42 -12.65 -5.43 -5.87
CA ASP A 42 -11.39 -5.83 -5.24
C ASP A 42 -10.57 -6.75 -6.13
N MET A 43 -9.48 -6.24 -6.68
CA MET A 43 -8.50 -7.08 -7.33
C MET A 43 -7.36 -7.42 -6.36
N ASN A 44 -7.17 -8.71 -6.13
CA ASN A 44 -6.01 -9.22 -5.41
C ASN A 44 -4.79 -9.17 -6.33
N SER A 45 -3.73 -8.51 -5.88
CA SER A 45 -2.57 -8.24 -6.70
C SER A 45 -1.31 -8.82 -6.06
N VAL A 46 -0.45 -9.39 -6.87
CA VAL A 46 0.96 -9.61 -6.50
C VAL A 46 1.65 -8.26 -6.51
N SER A 47 2.45 -7.98 -5.50
CA SER A 47 3.18 -6.74 -5.46
C SER A 47 4.62 -6.90 -4.98
N GLY A 48 5.51 -6.08 -5.55
CA GLY A 48 6.91 -5.99 -5.16
C GLY A 48 7.24 -4.59 -4.69
N LYS A 49 7.92 -4.48 -3.54
CA LYS A 49 8.42 -3.22 -2.98
C LYS A 49 9.94 -3.20 -3.04
N TYR A 50 10.52 -2.03 -3.34
CA TYR A 50 11.96 -1.81 -3.28
C TYR A 50 12.27 -0.46 -2.62
N TRP A 51 13.15 -0.47 -1.63
CA TRP A 51 13.59 0.74 -0.93
C TRP A 51 14.96 1.18 -1.45
N LEU A 52 14.95 2.29 -2.19
CA LEU A 52 16.18 2.90 -2.73
C LEU A 52 17.09 3.43 -1.60
N ASN A 53 16.48 4.08 -0.63
CA ASN A 53 17.13 4.56 0.59
C ASN A 53 16.17 4.38 1.79
N ASN A 54 16.46 4.98 2.93
CA ASN A 54 15.60 4.85 4.13
C ASN A 54 14.29 5.64 4.03
N GLU A 55 14.15 6.54 3.05
CA GLU A 55 13.01 7.44 2.90
C GLU A 55 12.18 7.15 1.66
N LEU A 56 12.82 6.73 0.56
CA LEU A 56 12.20 6.57 -0.75
C LEU A 56 12.11 5.11 -1.14
N GLY A 57 10.90 4.66 -1.39
CA GLY A 57 10.58 3.32 -1.88
C GLY A 57 9.68 3.36 -3.12
N PHE A 58 9.67 2.24 -3.83
CA PHE A 58 8.82 2.00 -4.99
C PHE A 58 8.06 0.70 -4.78
N GLN A 59 6.84 0.64 -5.30
CA GLN A 59 6.02 -0.57 -5.33
C GLN A 59 5.50 -0.79 -6.73
N GLY A 60 5.70 -1.98 -7.28
CA GLY A 60 5.01 -2.46 -8.47
C GLY A 60 3.83 -3.33 -8.06
N ILE A 61 2.73 -3.25 -8.79
CA ILE A 61 1.49 -3.98 -8.53
C ILE A 61 1.07 -4.64 -9.83
N PHE A 62 0.75 -5.92 -9.76
CA PHE A 62 0.17 -6.67 -10.86
C PHE A 62 -1.00 -7.51 -10.34
N GLY A 63 -2.20 -7.14 -10.78
CA GLY A 63 -3.45 -7.84 -10.49
C GLY A 63 -3.97 -8.58 -11.72
N PHE A 64 -4.63 -9.70 -11.49
CA PHE A 64 -5.40 -10.39 -12.51
C PHE A 64 -6.55 -11.13 -11.85
N GLU A 65 -7.69 -11.12 -12.51
CA GLU A 65 -8.87 -11.86 -12.11
C GLU A 65 -9.46 -12.55 -13.34
N PHE A 66 -9.77 -13.81 -13.19
CA PHE A 66 -10.43 -14.61 -14.22
C PHE A 66 -11.74 -15.13 -13.65
N SER A 67 -12.85 -14.75 -14.29
CA SER A 67 -14.17 -15.28 -13.97
C SER A 67 -14.87 -15.75 -15.26
N ASP A 68 -15.96 -16.47 -15.10
CA ASP A 68 -16.71 -17.00 -16.26
C ASP A 68 -17.29 -15.89 -17.16
N ASP A 69 -17.45 -14.67 -16.63
CA ASP A 69 -18.08 -13.55 -17.34
C ASP A 69 -17.09 -12.41 -17.70
N VAL A 70 -15.95 -12.31 -17.00
CA VAL A 70 -15.03 -11.15 -17.12
C VAL A 70 -13.60 -11.54 -16.79
N ASN A 71 -12.65 -11.10 -17.61
CA ASN A 71 -11.22 -11.13 -17.30
C ASN A 71 -10.73 -9.72 -17.01
N GLU A 72 -10.07 -9.54 -15.88
CA GLU A 72 -9.53 -8.24 -15.46
C GLU A 72 -8.02 -8.30 -15.22
N TYR A 73 -7.33 -7.22 -15.61
CA TYR A 73 -5.89 -7.05 -15.40
C TYR A 73 -5.64 -5.65 -14.87
N ASP A 74 -4.79 -5.54 -13.86
CA ASP A 74 -4.31 -4.27 -13.31
C ASP A 74 -2.78 -4.26 -13.27
N LEU A 75 -2.18 -3.19 -13.79
CA LEU A 75 -0.75 -2.95 -13.74
C LEU A 75 -0.50 -1.56 -13.21
N GLY A 76 0.18 -1.45 -12.08
CA GLY A 76 0.42 -0.17 -11.45
C GLY A 76 1.78 -0.04 -10.79
N GLY A 77 2.12 1.20 -10.50
CA GLY A 77 3.30 1.57 -9.74
C GLY A 77 2.99 2.64 -8.70
N LYS A 78 3.64 2.54 -7.55
CA LYS A 78 3.56 3.54 -6.48
C LYS A 78 4.95 4.00 -6.06
N VAL A 79 5.04 5.27 -5.70
CA VAL A 79 6.18 5.87 -5.01
C VAL A 79 5.78 6.06 -3.56
N MET A 80 6.64 5.65 -2.65
CA MET A 80 6.43 5.75 -1.20
C MET A 80 7.51 6.65 -0.62
N PHE A 81 7.09 7.69 0.09
CA PHE A 81 8.00 8.59 0.79
C PHE A 81 7.73 8.49 2.30
N LYS A 82 8.70 7.94 3.06
CA LYS A 82 8.57 7.75 4.49
C LYS A 82 8.54 9.10 5.20
N ILE A 83 7.49 9.36 6.00
CA ILE A 83 7.25 10.61 6.73
C ILE A 83 7.40 10.45 8.23
N ALA A 84 7.26 9.21 8.73
CA ALA A 84 7.54 8.87 10.12
C ALA A 84 8.08 7.44 10.21
N ASP A 85 8.95 7.19 11.15
CA ASP A 85 9.65 5.91 11.31
C ASP A 85 9.69 5.57 12.80
N GLU A 86 9.21 4.39 13.15
CA GLU A 86 9.16 3.85 14.49
C GLU A 86 9.89 2.50 14.54
N GLU A 87 10.13 1.92 15.70
CA GLU A 87 10.91 0.69 15.86
C GLU A 87 10.43 -0.45 14.94
N ASN A 88 9.13 -0.65 14.88
CA ASN A 88 8.50 -1.74 14.13
C ASN A 88 7.48 -1.26 13.10
N MET A 89 7.45 0.03 12.80
CA MET A 89 6.45 0.61 11.93
C MET A 89 7.00 1.83 11.20
N TYR A 90 6.54 2.06 9.98
CA TYR A 90 6.72 3.36 9.35
C TYR A 90 5.39 3.87 8.78
N VAL A 91 5.32 5.19 8.62
CA VAL A 91 4.26 5.89 7.91
C VAL A 91 4.86 6.51 6.66
N ALA A 92 4.22 6.34 5.52
CA ALA A 92 4.66 6.90 4.25
C ALA A 92 3.55 7.66 3.55
N ALA A 93 3.89 8.79 2.93
CA ALA A 93 3.09 9.37 1.87
C ALA A 93 3.26 8.52 0.61
N ILE A 94 2.15 8.29 -0.10
CA ILE A 94 2.10 7.40 -1.26
C ILE A 94 1.48 8.15 -2.43
N GLY A 95 2.10 8.02 -3.60
CA GLY A 95 1.53 8.44 -4.88
C GLY A 95 1.61 7.28 -5.84
N GLY A 96 0.55 7.01 -6.59
CA GLY A 96 0.50 5.88 -7.51
C GLY A 96 -0.22 6.19 -8.81
N LEU A 97 0.05 5.38 -9.82
CA LEU A 97 -0.64 5.38 -11.11
C LEU A 97 -0.63 3.98 -11.71
N GLY A 98 -1.61 3.69 -12.56
CA GLY A 98 -1.70 2.40 -13.22
C GLY A 98 -2.73 2.37 -14.33
N LEU A 99 -2.83 1.19 -14.94
CA LEU A 99 -3.75 0.85 -16.02
C LEU A 99 -4.58 -0.36 -15.58
N ALA A 100 -5.88 -0.30 -15.78
CA ALA A 100 -6.80 -1.40 -15.59
C ALA A 100 -7.41 -1.77 -16.93
N HIS A 101 -7.44 -3.06 -17.25
CA HIS A 101 -8.05 -3.60 -18.48
C HIS A 101 -9.11 -4.62 -18.09
N VAL A 102 -10.28 -4.47 -18.66
CA VAL A 102 -11.43 -5.38 -18.45
C VAL A 102 -11.88 -5.92 -19.80
N ASP A 103 -11.94 -7.22 -19.88
CA ASP A 103 -12.35 -7.96 -21.08
C ASP A 103 -13.57 -8.86 -20.74
N PRO A 104 -14.80 -8.36 -20.94
CA PRO A 104 -16.00 -9.13 -20.68
C PRO A 104 -16.26 -10.13 -21.81
N ASP A 105 -16.82 -11.30 -21.49
CA ASP A 105 -17.21 -12.33 -22.48
C ASP A 105 -18.22 -11.81 -23.50
N VAL A 106 -19.05 -10.85 -23.09
CA VAL A 106 -20.07 -10.22 -23.96
C VAL A 106 -19.89 -8.69 -23.87
N GLY A 107 -19.48 -8.09 -24.99
CA GLY A 107 -19.30 -6.65 -25.11
C GLY A 107 -17.93 -6.28 -25.69
N ASN A 108 -17.51 -5.05 -25.46
CA ASN A 108 -16.20 -4.56 -25.86
C ASN A 108 -15.26 -4.51 -24.66
N SER A 109 -14.03 -4.96 -24.88
CA SER A 109 -12.95 -4.73 -23.91
C SER A 109 -12.66 -3.23 -23.76
N ASP A 110 -12.24 -2.84 -22.58
CA ASP A 110 -11.91 -1.45 -22.27
C ASP A 110 -10.68 -1.34 -21.39
N THR A 111 -9.96 -0.23 -21.55
CA THR A 111 -8.76 0.07 -20.76
C THR A 111 -8.94 1.43 -20.10
N GLY A 112 -8.83 1.45 -18.78
CA GLY A 112 -8.82 2.65 -17.96
C GLY A 112 -7.46 2.93 -17.36
N TRP A 113 -7.36 4.10 -16.75
CA TRP A 113 -6.20 4.46 -15.92
C TRP A 113 -6.66 4.93 -14.55
N TRP A 114 -5.77 4.82 -13.59
CA TRP A 114 -5.99 5.36 -12.26
C TRP A 114 -4.77 6.13 -11.76
N VAL A 115 -5.02 7.14 -10.92
CA VAL A 115 -4.01 7.87 -10.17
C VAL A 115 -4.46 7.94 -8.72
N SER A 116 -3.55 7.70 -7.79
CA SER A 116 -3.84 7.72 -6.36
C SER A 116 -2.83 8.52 -5.56
N ALA A 117 -3.29 9.07 -4.46
CA ALA A 117 -2.45 9.70 -3.45
C ALA A 117 -3.01 9.42 -2.05
N GLY A 118 -2.13 9.13 -1.10
CA GLY A 118 -2.58 8.76 0.24
C GLY A 118 -1.45 8.61 1.24
N VAL A 119 -1.79 7.97 2.34
CA VAL A 119 -0.88 7.62 3.42
C VAL A 119 -0.97 6.12 3.68
N GLY A 120 0.19 5.48 3.83
CA GLY A 120 0.29 4.08 4.20
C GLY A 120 1.04 3.91 5.49
N ILE A 121 0.69 2.85 6.21
CA ILE A 121 1.38 2.38 7.40
C ILE A 121 1.83 0.95 7.12
N GLU A 122 3.07 0.63 7.44
CA GLU A 122 3.54 -0.75 7.41
C GLU A 122 4.14 -1.12 8.76
N TYR A 123 3.66 -2.23 9.31
CA TYR A 123 4.03 -2.75 10.61
C TYR A 123 4.78 -4.08 10.49
N PHE A 124 5.84 -4.24 11.27
CA PHE A 124 6.68 -5.44 11.33
C PHE A 124 6.61 -6.05 12.73
N PHE A 125 6.29 -7.34 12.83
CA PHE A 125 6.28 -8.00 14.13
C PHE A 125 7.71 -8.25 14.64
N SER A 126 7.94 -8.04 15.93
CA SER A 126 9.26 -8.24 16.55
C SER A 126 9.80 -9.66 16.35
N GLY A 127 8.92 -10.68 16.31
CA GLY A 127 9.29 -12.07 16.05
C GLY A 127 9.47 -12.41 14.56
N LEU A 128 9.02 -11.55 13.64
CA LEU A 128 9.05 -11.73 12.19
C LEU A 128 9.48 -10.41 11.50
N PRO A 129 10.71 -9.94 11.75
CA PRO A 129 11.15 -8.60 11.35
C PRO A 129 11.18 -8.40 9.83
N ASN A 130 11.16 -9.46 9.04
CA ASN A 130 11.14 -9.39 7.58
C ASN A 130 9.73 -9.46 6.99
N LEU A 131 8.69 -9.64 7.81
CA LEU A 131 7.32 -9.69 7.36
C LEU A 131 6.62 -8.39 7.74
N GLY A 132 6.25 -7.62 6.71
CA GLY A 132 5.53 -6.35 6.84
C GLY A 132 4.05 -6.52 6.51
N PHE A 133 3.19 -5.95 7.35
CA PHE A 133 1.76 -5.80 7.12
C PHE A 133 1.47 -4.34 6.87
N SER A 134 0.92 -4.03 5.70
CA SER A 134 0.62 -2.65 5.31
C SER A 134 -0.88 -2.41 5.18
N THR A 135 -1.26 -1.19 5.49
CA THR A 135 -2.57 -0.63 5.14
C THR A 135 -2.37 0.75 4.55
N GLU A 136 -3.18 1.08 3.56
CA GLU A 136 -3.11 2.37 2.87
C GLU A 136 -4.51 2.98 2.81
N ILE A 137 -4.58 4.30 2.92
CA ILE A 137 -5.80 5.08 2.84
C ILE A 137 -5.52 6.36 2.07
N GLY A 138 -6.43 6.75 1.16
CA GLY A 138 -6.19 7.93 0.34
C GLY A 138 -7.33 8.31 -0.58
N LEU A 139 -6.94 8.95 -1.67
CA LEU A 139 -7.80 9.41 -2.75
C LEU A 139 -7.39 8.72 -4.03
N GLN A 140 -8.35 8.34 -4.85
CA GLN A 140 -8.12 7.76 -6.17
C GLN A 140 -9.00 8.43 -7.20
N LEU A 141 -8.41 8.76 -8.32
CA LEU A 141 -9.08 9.19 -9.55
C LEU A 141 -8.95 8.06 -10.56
N THR A 142 -10.05 7.61 -11.09
CA THR A 142 -10.11 6.55 -12.10
C THR A 142 -10.88 7.06 -13.31
N ASP A 143 -10.36 6.81 -14.50
CA ASP A 143 -11.07 7.04 -15.76
C ASP A 143 -11.26 5.69 -16.46
N TYR A 144 -12.51 5.31 -16.61
CA TYR A 144 -12.90 4.04 -17.21
C TYR A 144 -14.17 4.22 -18.05
N ARG A 145 -14.16 3.76 -19.30
CA ARG A 145 -15.29 3.90 -20.25
C ARG A 145 -15.81 5.32 -20.41
N ASN A 146 -14.91 6.30 -20.54
CA ASN A 146 -15.27 7.73 -20.59
C ASN A 146 -16.07 8.21 -19.35
N ASN A 147 -15.95 7.48 -18.25
CA ASN A 147 -16.54 7.85 -16.98
C ASN A 147 -15.44 8.07 -15.96
N THR A 148 -15.23 9.33 -15.60
CA THR A 148 -14.26 9.69 -14.57
C THR A 148 -14.90 9.59 -13.20
N SER A 149 -14.35 8.79 -12.32
CA SER A 149 -14.80 8.66 -10.93
C SER A 149 -13.71 9.14 -9.96
N PHE A 150 -14.15 9.78 -8.89
CA PHE A 150 -13.29 10.21 -7.79
C PHE A 150 -13.72 9.49 -6.53
N SER A 151 -12.79 8.80 -5.91
CA SER A 151 -13.02 7.98 -4.72
C SER A 151 -12.18 8.47 -3.56
N THR A 152 -12.78 8.48 -2.38
CA THR A 152 -12.11 8.80 -1.12
C THR A 152 -11.97 7.55 -0.25
N ALA A 153 -11.24 7.64 0.83
CA ALA A 153 -11.05 6.60 1.82
C ALA A 153 -12.35 5.92 2.32
N ALA A 154 -13.48 6.62 2.27
CA ALA A 154 -14.76 6.07 2.72
C ALA A 154 -15.45 5.22 1.64
N ASP A 155 -15.08 5.40 0.38
CA ASP A 155 -15.78 4.78 -0.74
C ASP A 155 -14.92 3.80 -1.54
N THR A 156 -13.56 3.91 -1.53
CA THR A 156 -12.81 2.95 -2.35
C THR A 156 -11.30 2.89 -2.22
N PHE A 157 -10.59 3.80 -1.56
CA PHE A 157 -9.15 3.62 -1.47
C PHE A 157 -8.71 3.27 -0.04
N VAL A 158 -9.02 2.05 0.35
CA VAL A 158 -8.36 1.37 1.47
C VAL A 158 -7.73 0.10 0.91
N SER A 159 -6.44 -0.09 1.13
CA SER A 159 -5.78 -1.33 0.76
C SER A 159 -5.10 -1.98 1.97
N ALA A 160 -4.98 -3.29 1.91
CA ALA A 160 -4.18 -4.07 2.84
C ALA A 160 -3.14 -4.88 2.07
N GLY A 161 -1.98 -5.09 2.67
CA GLY A 161 -0.91 -5.86 2.04
C GLY A 161 -0.06 -6.61 3.03
N ILE A 162 0.60 -7.64 2.53
CA ILE A 162 1.59 -8.41 3.26
C ILE A 162 2.81 -8.60 2.36
N HIS A 163 4.01 -8.25 2.86
CA HIS A 163 5.25 -8.35 2.11
C HIS A 163 6.34 -9.00 2.94
N TYR A 164 7.05 -9.94 2.36
CA TYR A 164 8.26 -10.48 2.95
C TYR A 164 9.49 -9.82 2.32
N TYR A 165 10.36 -9.26 3.16
CA TYR A 165 11.53 -8.49 2.76
C TYR A 165 12.80 -9.32 2.74
N PHE A 166 13.58 -9.16 1.67
CA PHE A 166 14.86 -9.81 1.43
C PHE A 166 15.96 -8.75 1.32
N GLY A 167 17.21 -9.13 1.60
CA GLY A 167 18.38 -8.32 1.26
C GLY A 167 18.71 -7.17 2.22
N GLY A 168 18.23 -7.20 3.46
CA GLY A 168 18.65 -6.22 4.46
C GLY A 168 20.10 -6.40 4.94
N PRO A 169 20.74 -5.35 5.50
CA PRO A 169 22.03 -5.51 6.14
C PRO A 169 21.91 -6.58 7.22
N LYS A 170 22.79 -7.59 7.14
CA LYS A 170 22.86 -8.61 8.19
C LYS A 170 23.22 -7.90 9.50
N VAL A 171 22.29 -7.90 10.45
CA VAL A 171 22.59 -7.44 11.81
C VAL A 171 23.68 -8.38 12.33
N SER A 172 24.91 -7.88 12.37
CA SER A 172 26.00 -8.57 13.07
C SER A 172 25.58 -8.64 14.54
N LYS A 173 25.21 -9.82 15.02
CA LYS A 173 25.09 -10.05 16.46
C LYS A 173 26.51 -9.83 17.01
N SER A 174 26.74 -8.71 17.68
CA SER A 174 27.86 -8.59 18.58
C SER A 174 27.65 -9.63 19.68
N VAL A 175 28.48 -10.66 19.64
CA VAL A 175 28.58 -11.64 20.71
C VAL A 175 29.19 -10.89 21.89
N GLU A 176 28.40 -10.60 22.92
CA GLU A 176 28.89 -10.30 24.26
C GLU A 176 29.27 -11.59 24.97
#